data_f93e8ad50746940b2590eee725b3f1ec
#
_entry.id   f93e8ad50746940b2590eee725b3f1ec
#
_cell.length_a   1.000
_cell.length_b   1.000
_cell.length_c   1.000
_cell.angle_alpha   90.00
_cell.angle_beta   90.00
_cell.angle_gamma   90.00
#
_symmetry.space_group_name_H-M   'P 1'
#
loop_
_entity.id
_entity.type
_entity.pdbx_description
1 polymer ?
#
loop_
_entity_poly.entity_id
_entity_poly.type
_entity_poly.pdbx_seq_one_letter_code
_entity_poly.pdbx_strand_id
1 'polypeptide(L)' 'VLKKENIYEFYTKEGWKIILNDKNEPRSAYLNLITALDANIKEKRTKLDYIDLRLGNKIYFKYK' A
#
# COMPACT_ATOMS: atom_id res chain seq x y z
N VAL A 1 6.07 -1.03 12.11
CA VAL A 1 5.13 -2.05 11.63
C VAL A 1 4.10 -2.34 12.72
N LEU A 2 2.83 -2.21 12.35
CA LEU A 2 1.74 -2.60 13.21
C LEU A 2 1.10 -3.86 12.65
N LYS A 3 0.88 -4.83 13.51
CA LYS A 3 0.19 -6.06 13.14
C LYS A 3 -1.07 -6.19 13.98
N LYS A 4 -2.20 -6.34 13.30
CA LYS A 4 -3.48 -6.58 13.97
C LYS A 4 -4.12 -7.78 13.29
N GLU A 5 -4.18 -8.90 14.01
CA GLU A 5 -4.63 -10.17 13.48
C GLU A 5 -3.77 -10.55 12.28
N ASN A 6 -4.34 -10.58 11.08
CA ASN A 6 -3.60 -10.95 9.87
C ASN A 6 -3.33 -9.75 8.98
N ILE A 7 -3.40 -8.55 9.52
CA ILE A 7 -3.22 -7.32 8.78
C ILE A 7 -1.93 -6.64 9.21
N TYR A 8 -1.13 -6.23 8.25
CA TYR A 8 0.13 -5.52 8.48
C TYR A 8 0.01 -4.10 7.94
N GLU A 9 0.43 -3.13 8.71
CA GLU A 9 0.46 -1.74 8.29
C GLU A 9 1.89 -1.23 8.37
N PHE A 10 2.43 -0.78 7.26
CA PHE A 10 3.78 -0.25 7.16
C PHE A 10 3.70 1.25 6.92
N TYR A 11 4.21 2.04 7.85
CA TYR A 11 4.20 3.49 7.71
C TYR A 11 5.46 3.97 6.99
N THR A 12 5.28 4.86 6.03
CA THR A 12 6.39 5.42 5.27
C THR A 12 6.87 6.72 5.89
N LYS A 13 8.06 7.16 5.47
CA LYS A 13 8.61 8.43 5.92
C LYS A 13 7.80 9.62 5.43
N GLU A 14 6.99 9.43 4.40
CA GLU A 14 6.16 10.49 3.83
C GLU A 14 4.79 10.61 4.50
N GLY A 15 4.52 9.77 5.48
CA GLY A 15 3.31 9.87 6.29
C GLY A 15 2.14 9.02 5.83
N TRP A 16 2.28 8.26 4.74
CA TRP A 16 1.23 7.35 4.30
C TRP A 16 1.60 5.92 4.68
N LYS A 17 0.63 5.03 4.61
CA LYS A 17 0.86 3.66 5.01
C LYS A 17 0.48 2.67 3.93
N ILE A 18 1.06 1.49 4.01
CA ILE A 18 0.79 0.37 3.12
C ILE A 18 0.09 -0.70 3.94
N ILE A 19 -1.04 -1.19 3.45
CA ILE A 19 -1.83 -2.20 4.15
C ILE A 19 -1.74 -3.52 3.41
N LEU A 20 -1.31 -4.54 4.11
CA LEU A 20 -1.16 -5.90 3.57
C LEU A 20 -1.81 -6.89 4.52
N ASN A 21 -2.02 -8.13 4.05
CA ASN A 21 -2.40 -9.22 4.95
C ASN A 21 -1.44 -10.38 4.77
N ASP A 22 -1.55 -11.40 5.61
CA ASP A 22 -0.60 -12.52 5.61
C ASP A 22 -0.78 -13.44 4.41
N LYS A 23 -1.84 -13.26 3.62
CA LYS A 23 -2.08 -14.03 2.41
C LYS A 23 -1.54 -13.36 1.16
N ASN A 24 -1.06 -12.14 1.27
CA ASN A 24 -0.46 -11.46 0.13
C ASN A 24 0.88 -12.09 -0.20
N GLU A 25 1.10 -12.34 -1.47
CA GLU A 25 2.40 -12.77 -1.93
C GLU A 25 3.30 -11.53 -2.01
N PRO A 26 4.45 -11.52 -1.28
CA PRO A 26 5.25 -10.29 -1.15
C PRO A 26 5.71 -9.68 -2.47
N ARG A 27 6.12 -10.54 -3.42
CA ARG A 27 6.59 -10.05 -4.71
C ARG A 27 5.47 -9.37 -5.50
N SER A 28 4.29 -10.00 -5.56
CA SER A 28 3.16 -9.43 -6.26
C SER A 28 2.70 -8.13 -5.61
N ALA A 29 2.67 -8.09 -4.29
CA ALA A 29 2.31 -6.87 -3.56
C ALA A 29 3.29 -5.74 -3.87
N TYR A 30 4.59 -6.03 -3.89
CA TYR A 30 5.60 -5.03 -4.20
C TYR A 30 5.44 -4.49 -5.62
N LEU A 31 5.24 -5.38 -6.59
CA LEU A 31 5.06 -4.96 -7.98
C LEU A 31 3.80 -4.13 -8.16
N ASN A 32 2.72 -4.50 -7.49
CA ASN A 32 1.48 -3.72 -7.53
C ASN A 32 1.69 -2.34 -6.93
N LEU A 33 2.43 -2.25 -5.84
CA LEU A 33 2.75 -0.98 -5.21
C LEU A 33 3.54 -0.07 -6.15
N ILE A 34 4.59 -0.60 -6.77
CA ILE A 34 5.40 0.19 -7.70
C ILE A 34 4.57 0.65 -8.89
N THR A 35 3.75 -0.23 -9.44
CA THR A 35 2.88 0.12 -10.56
C THR A 35 1.92 1.25 -10.18
N ALA A 36 1.31 1.16 -9.01
CA ALA A 36 0.38 2.20 -8.56
C ALA A 36 1.08 3.54 -8.39
N LEU A 37 2.27 3.54 -7.80
CA LEU A 37 3.02 4.77 -7.59
C LEU A 37 3.42 5.41 -8.92
N ASP A 38 3.86 4.60 -9.88
CA ASP A 38 4.32 5.12 -11.16
C ASP A 38 3.17 5.56 -12.07
N ALA A 39 2.07 4.82 -12.10
CA ALA A 39 1.01 5.05 -13.08
C ALA A 39 -0.09 5.96 -12.57
N ASN A 40 -0.42 5.90 -11.29
CA ASN A 40 -1.60 6.57 -10.76
C ASN A 40 -1.28 7.67 -9.76
N ILE A 41 -0.33 7.45 -8.90
CA ILE A 41 -0.06 8.34 -7.77
C ILE A 41 1.03 9.35 -8.08
N LYS A 42 2.15 8.87 -8.63
CA LYS A 42 3.29 9.72 -9.03
C LYS A 42 3.70 10.69 -7.93
N GLU A 43 3.66 11.99 -8.23
CA GLU A 43 4.09 13.04 -7.31
C GLU A 43 3.08 13.29 -6.18
N LYS A 44 1.87 12.76 -6.31
CA LYS A 44 0.84 12.98 -5.30
C LYS A 44 1.02 12.12 -4.06
N ARG A 45 2.06 11.32 -4.01
CA ARG A 45 2.27 10.42 -2.86
C ARG A 45 2.43 11.17 -1.54
N THR A 46 2.85 12.43 -1.56
CA THR A 46 2.95 13.23 -0.35
C THR A 46 1.59 13.57 0.25
N LYS A 47 0.54 13.48 -0.56
CA LYS A 47 -0.83 13.71 -0.11
C LYS A 47 -1.57 12.40 0.16
N LEU A 48 -0.89 11.29 0.05
CA LEU A 48 -1.48 9.97 0.19
C LEU A 48 -1.74 9.66 1.67
N ASP A 49 -2.87 9.03 1.94
CA ASP A 49 -3.18 8.56 3.28
C ASP A 49 -2.79 7.09 3.42
N TYR A 50 -3.21 6.26 2.47
CA TYR A 50 -2.83 4.84 2.49
C TYR A 50 -2.95 4.22 1.10
N ILE A 51 -2.28 3.08 0.95
CA ILE A 51 -2.46 2.16 -0.17
C ILE A 51 -2.82 0.80 0.41
N ASP A 52 -3.93 0.23 -0.04
CA ASP A 52 -4.42 -1.05 0.43
C ASP A 52 -4.17 -2.11 -0.65
N LEU A 53 -3.32 -3.07 -0.33
CA LEU A 53 -2.94 -4.14 -1.25
C LEU A 53 -3.53 -5.49 -0.86
N ARG A 54 -4.47 -5.53 0.07
CA ARG A 54 -5.00 -6.78 0.60
C ARG A 54 -5.80 -7.61 -0.42
N LEU A 55 -6.29 -6.98 -1.47
CA LEU A 55 -7.17 -7.66 -2.43
C LEU A 55 -6.42 -8.30 -3.59
N GLY A 56 -5.11 -8.40 -3.49
CA GLY A 56 -4.30 -9.13 -4.46
C GLY A 56 -4.22 -8.48 -5.84
N ASN A 57 -5.28 -8.60 -6.62
CA ASN A 57 -5.28 -8.10 -7.99
C ASN A 57 -5.88 -6.70 -8.15
N LYS A 58 -6.27 -6.08 -7.04
CA LYS A 58 -6.80 -4.71 -7.05
C LYS A 58 -6.07 -3.87 -6.02
N ILE A 59 -5.88 -2.61 -6.36
CA ILE A 59 -5.18 -1.66 -5.51
C ILE A 59 -6.15 -0.55 -5.15
N TYR A 60 -6.33 -0.31 -3.87
CA TYR A 60 -7.13 0.82 -3.40
C TYR A 60 -6.21 1.79 -2.69
N PHE A 61 -6.44 3.07 -2.93
CA PHE A 61 -5.67 4.10 -2.24
C PHE A 61 -6.56 5.29 -1.95
N LYS A 62 -6.15 6.08 -0.98
CA LYS A 62 -6.91 7.26 -0.56
C LYS A 62 -5.95 8.39 -0.28
N TYR A 63 -6.32 9.59 -0.69
CA TYR A 63 -5.59 10.81 -0.36
C TYR A 63 -6.15 11.42 0.92
N LYS A 64 -5.32 12.17 1.60
CA LYS A 64 -5.72 12.87 2.81
C LYS A 64 -6.78 13.93 2.53
#